data_423680096d7f14f125478a4d64abd0cb
#
_entry.id   423680096d7f14f125478a4d64abd0cb
#
_cell.length_a   1.000
_cell.length_b   1.000
_cell.length_c   1.000
_cell.angle_alpha   90.00
_cell.angle_beta   90.00
_cell.angle_gamma   90.00
#
_symmetry.space_group_name_H-M   'P 1'
#
loop_
_entity.id
_entity.type
_entity.pdbx_description
1 polymer ?
#
loop_
_entity_poly.entity_id
_entity_poly.type
_entity_poly.pdbx_seq_one_letter_code
_entity_poly.pdbx_strand_id
1 'polypeptide(L)'
;MNINISFTEEDLCEDVNKILVYSDVDQLHVSNLIDPKRLNFFKEIMPEYSEVVVFEHNTPICPECETEMNSNGSRKAKPNMLKGVRKKQYICPNCGKTKVTSWDDFIPLNCNYSVDIAEKGLNYSCFGYLPYEAKSEIIELENEVEMKRQTVYYLESKYIDAYLKRHEEINMKLLEKQGIIPSGYYHYDEQFPHENGNAQVRLTLIDSITNLVINDMVFDKKEFDKELVEAFLDSSLEGLPKEAIITDGAPMYKDILEKICVKHQMCIFHIIKNHHDGSFKKIKGIKRRINTINNKITANKTTIESLQNQIRNGNLTKKKKDKKRSKIHDLDQENKKLRKERTNKKAELKELLLNNERIENIYNADDKKGAKRRLNTLYNKKEHLDNNSGKFIGRLEKKFDKTTTFYDDPLIPKTNNGVERYFGITLPRNLKRKFRTKKGLTHWLQLQKIKWTRRNVLNDKSIKLYL
;
A
#
# COMPACT_ATOMS: atom_id res chain seq x y z
N MET A 1 13.05 -18.00 19.67
CA MET A 1 12.69 -18.37 21.06
C MET A 1 11.32 -17.80 21.35
N ASN A 2 10.36 -18.65 21.65
CA ASN A 2 8.99 -18.25 21.89
C ASN A 2 8.77 -18.19 23.41
N ILE A 3 8.53 -17.01 23.93
CA ILE A 3 7.95 -16.89 25.26
C ILE A 3 6.46 -17.23 25.08
N ASN A 4 6.07 -18.46 25.42
CA ASN A 4 4.66 -18.79 25.51
C ASN A 4 4.18 -18.39 26.91
N ILE A 5 3.58 -17.22 27.00
CA ILE A 5 2.75 -16.87 28.14
C ILE A 5 1.35 -17.37 27.77
N SER A 6 1.03 -18.60 28.15
CA SER A 6 -0.31 -19.15 27.94
C SER A 6 -1.10 -19.01 29.26
N PHE A 7 -2.13 -18.19 29.23
CA PHE A 7 -3.15 -18.16 30.27
C PHE A 7 -4.41 -18.81 29.71
N THR A 8 -4.96 -19.78 30.40
CA THR A 8 -6.35 -20.21 30.17
C THR A 8 -7.28 -19.32 30.97
N GLU A 9 -8.54 -19.19 30.55
CA GLU A 9 -9.54 -18.45 31.35
C GLU A 9 -9.74 -19.05 32.76
N GLU A 10 -9.47 -20.33 32.94
CA GLU A 10 -9.51 -21.04 34.20
C GLU A 10 -8.35 -20.64 35.13
N ASP A 11 -7.16 -20.37 34.60
CA ASP A 11 -6.01 -19.88 35.36
C ASP A 11 -6.25 -18.49 35.97
N LEU A 12 -7.23 -17.75 35.44
CA LEU A 12 -7.60 -16.42 35.92
C LEU A 12 -8.56 -16.45 37.14
N CYS A 13 -9.19 -17.59 37.44
CA CYS A 13 -10.24 -17.66 38.46
C CYS A 13 -9.78 -18.24 39.79
N GLU A 14 -8.75 -19.09 39.87
CA GLU A 14 -8.43 -19.81 41.09
C GLU A 14 -7.17 -19.39 41.85
N ASP A 15 -6.22 -18.72 41.15
CA ASP A 15 -5.01 -18.29 41.85
C ASP A 15 -4.42 -17.04 41.19
N VAL A 16 -4.98 -15.92 41.56
CA VAL A 16 -4.54 -14.59 41.08
C VAL A 16 -3.05 -14.35 41.34
N ASN A 17 -2.33 -15.33 41.78
CA ASN A 17 -1.02 -15.19 42.35
C ASN A 17 0.13 -15.96 41.67
N LYS A 18 -0.01 -16.56 40.46
CA LYS A 18 1.13 -17.26 39.82
C LYS A 18 1.26 -16.96 38.31
N ILE A 19 2.37 -16.37 37.89
CA ILE A 19 2.77 -16.28 36.45
C ILE A 19 3.88 -17.30 36.21
N LEU A 20 3.64 -18.24 35.33
CA LEU A 20 4.68 -19.13 34.84
C LEU A 20 5.21 -18.53 33.52
N VAL A 21 6.44 -18.07 33.56
CA VAL A 21 7.15 -17.63 32.36
C VAL A 21 8.10 -18.77 31.97
N TYR A 22 7.83 -19.40 30.85
CA TYR A 22 8.68 -20.46 30.34
C TYR A 22 9.65 -19.84 29.31
N SER A 23 10.95 -20.01 29.55
CA SER A 23 11.98 -19.86 28.53
C SER A 23 12.36 -21.24 27.98
N ASP A 24 12.85 -21.31 26.75
CA ASP A 24 13.25 -22.57 26.11
C ASP A 24 14.42 -23.28 26.86
N VAL A 25 15.04 -22.61 27.79
CA VAL A 25 16.21 -23.10 28.53
C VAL A 25 15.93 -23.32 30.01
N ASP A 26 15.12 -22.45 30.62
CA ASP A 26 14.85 -22.50 32.03
C ASP A 26 13.38 -22.13 32.35
N GLN A 27 12.66 -22.92 33.11
CA GLN A 27 11.39 -22.52 33.66
C GLN A 27 11.60 -21.42 34.68
N LEU A 28 11.08 -20.23 34.43
CA LEU A 28 11.06 -19.13 35.36
C LEU A 28 9.75 -19.18 36.14
N HIS A 29 9.84 -19.46 37.43
CA HIS A 29 8.71 -19.42 38.33
C HIS A 29 8.62 -18.04 38.97
N VAL A 30 7.47 -17.41 38.82
CA VAL A 30 7.19 -16.15 39.49
C VAL A 30 6.29 -16.37 40.64
N SER A 31 6.82 -16.20 41.86
CA SER A 31 6.04 -16.29 43.07
C SER A 31 5.34 -14.96 43.37
N ASN A 32 4.08 -15.02 43.72
CA ASN A 32 3.21 -13.89 44.06
C ASN A 32 2.81 -13.00 42.85
N LEU A 33 1.83 -13.40 42.24
CA LEU A 33 1.40 -13.01 40.94
C LEU A 33 0.39 -11.94 40.86
N ILE A 34 0.54 -11.14 39.87
CA ILE A 34 -0.56 -10.36 39.30
C ILE A 34 -0.54 -10.52 37.80
N ASP A 35 -1.73 -10.68 37.24
CA ASP A 35 -2.01 -10.71 35.80
C ASP A 35 -1.09 -9.76 35.03
N PRO A 36 -0.28 -10.22 34.06
CA PRO A 36 0.58 -9.36 33.25
C PRO A 36 -0.18 -8.23 32.54
N LYS A 37 -1.46 -8.44 32.22
CA LYS A 37 -2.34 -7.39 31.70
C LYS A 37 -2.60 -6.28 32.72
N ARG A 38 -2.34 -6.53 33.99
CA ARG A 38 -2.51 -5.61 35.12
C ARG A 38 -1.19 -5.23 35.79
N LEU A 39 -0.04 -5.61 35.24
CA LEU A 39 1.26 -5.15 35.75
C LEU A 39 1.33 -3.62 35.84
N ASN A 40 0.59 -2.92 34.97
CA ASN A 40 0.44 -1.47 35.02
C ASN A 40 -0.53 -0.99 36.11
N PHE A 41 -1.53 -1.80 36.48
CA PHE A 41 -2.43 -1.56 37.62
C PHE A 41 -1.73 -1.72 38.97
N PHE A 42 -0.56 -2.34 38.97
CA PHE A 42 0.17 -2.63 40.19
C PHE A 42 0.55 -1.39 40.99
N LYS A 43 0.82 -0.29 40.30
CA LYS A 43 1.15 0.97 40.95
C LYS A 43 0.03 1.54 41.81
N GLU A 44 -1.24 1.32 41.38
CA GLU A 44 -2.40 1.89 42.06
C GLU A 44 -2.93 1.00 43.15
N ILE A 45 -2.83 -0.33 43.01
CA ILE A 45 -3.50 -1.27 43.89
C ILE A 45 -2.61 -1.75 45.02
N MET A 46 -1.29 -1.72 44.85
CA MET A 46 -0.37 -2.36 45.78
C MET A 46 0.95 -1.62 46.00
N PRO A 47 0.95 -0.36 46.44
CA PRO A 47 2.20 0.34 46.78
C PRO A 47 3.02 -0.35 47.85
N GLU A 48 2.38 -1.16 48.72
CA GLU A 48 3.00 -1.99 49.76
C GLU A 48 3.64 -3.29 49.21
N TYR A 49 3.30 -3.73 48.01
CA TYR A 49 3.82 -4.95 47.36
C TYR A 49 4.93 -4.70 46.35
N SER A 50 5.80 -3.74 46.61
CA SER A 50 6.93 -3.40 45.74
C SER A 50 7.92 -4.56 45.51
N GLU A 51 7.76 -5.68 46.18
CA GLU A 51 8.62 -6.88 46.11
C GLU A 51 7.89 -8.15 45.64
N VAL A 52 6.73 -8.01 45.06
CA VAL A 52 5.78 -9.10 44.85
C VAL A 52 6.17 -10.05 43.74
N VAL A 53 6.91 -9.60 42.76
CA VAL A 53 7.29 -10.44 41.63
C VAL A 53 8.78 -10.76 41.69
N VAL A 54 9.09 -12.02 41.95
CA VAL A 54 10.47 -12.52 42.00
C VAL A 54 10.66 -13.57 40.89
N PHE A 55 11.51 -13.28 39.93
CA PHE A 55 11.92 -14.25 38.92
C PHE A 55 12.95 -15.21 39.53
N GLU A 56 12.63 -16.52 39.52
CA GLU A 56 13.50 -17.56 40.06
C GLU A 56 13.58 -18.78 39.15
N HIS A 57 14.67 -19.54 39.23
CA HIS A 57 14.81 -20.83 38.59
C HIS A 57 14.25 -21.92 39.51
N ASN A 58 13.60 -22.93 38.94
CA ASN A 58 13.13 -24.08 39.72
C ASN A 58 14.29 -24.88 40.29
N THR A 59 15.35 -25.07 39.50
CA THR A 59 16.57 -25.82 39.92
C THR A 59 17.79 -25.08 39.38
N PRO A 60 18.30 -24.10 40.15
CA PRO A 60 19.48 -23.36 39.72
C PRO A 60 20.73 -24.22 39.85
N ILE A 61 21.40 -24.50 38.68
CA ILE A 61 22.61 -25.30 38.65
C ILE A 61 23.82 -24.39 38.39
N CYS A 62 24.92 -24.67 39.10
CA CYS A 62 26.19 -23.97 38.89
C CYS A 62 26.79 -24.34 37.55
N PRO A 63 27.16 -23.38 36.70
CA PRO A 63 27.72 -23.66 35.36
C PRO A 63 29.13 -24.26 35.41
N GLU A 64 29.80 -24.26 36.58
CA GLU A 64 31.17 -24.79 36.73
C GLU A 64 31.22 -26.09 37.48
N CYS A 65 30.37 -26.25 38.49
CA CYS A 65 30.40 -27.41 39.39
C CYS A 65 29.24 -28.38 39.13
N GLU A 66 28.30 -28.01 38.29
CA GLU A 66 27.05 -28.78 37.99
C GLU A 66 26.23 -29.14 39.25
N THR A 67 26.51 -28.48 40.35
CA THR A 67 25.79 -28.65 41.63
C THR A 67 24.64 -27.67 41.75
N GLU A 68 23.59 -28.07 42.46
CA GLU A 68 22.47 -27.22 42.80
C GLU A 68 22.95 -26.02 43.64
N MET A 69 22.45 -24.83 43.29
CA MET A 69 22.85 -23.58 43.95
C MET A 69 21.86 -23.20 45.04
N ASN A 70 22.36 -22.67 46.11
CA ASN A 70 21.56 -22.17 47.24
C ASN A 70 21.04 -20.76 46.95
N SER A 71 19.82 -20.44 47.46
CA SER A 71 19.28 -19.10 47.41
C SER A 71 20.18 -18.09 48.14
N ASN A 72 20.49 -16.98 47.52
CA ASN A 72 21.32 -15.90 48.07
C ASN A 72 20.63 -14.54 47.90
N GLY A 73 19.37 -14.46 48.30
CA GLY A 73 18.58 -13.25 48.24
C GLY A 73 18.06 -12.89 46.84
N SER A 74 17.71 -11.64 46.65
CA SER A 74 17.20 -11.13 45.35
C SER A 74 17.69 -9.72 45.07
N ARG A 75 17.80 -9.36 43.79
CA ARG A 75 18.19 -8.03 43.34
C ARG A 75 17.02 -7.33 42.65
N LYS A 76 16.86 -6.02 42.85
CA LYS A 76 15.89 -5.24 42.13
C LYS A 76 16.18 -5.32 40.61
N ALA A 77 15.15 -5.51 39.85
CA ALA A 77 15.24 -5.37 38.40
C ALA A 77 15.47 -3.91 38.01
N LYS A 78 16.32 -3.68 36.99
CA LYS A 78 16.61 -2.32 36.53
C LYS A 78 15.57 -1.74 35.58
N PRO A 79 14.77 -2.51 34.82
CA PRO A 79 13.84 -1.91 33.86
C PRO A 79 12.80 -1.05 34.57
N ASN A 80 12.63 0.17 34.09
CA ASN A 80 11.66 1.13 34.67
C ASN A 80 10.20 0.65 34.59
N MET A 81 9.91 -0.25 33.64
CA MET A 81 8.59 -0.84 33.46
C MET A 81 8.13 -1.77 34.56
N LEU A 82 9.06 -2.35 35.28
CA LEU A 82 8.78 -3.41 36.23
C LEU A 82 9.14 -2.92 37.66
N LYS A 83 8.53 -1.83 38.09
CA LYS A 83 8.63 -1.39 39.47
C LYS A 83 8.16 -2.52 40.39
N GLY A 84 8.97 -2.89 41.33
CA GLY A 84 8.65 -3.98 42.26
C GLY A 84 9.09 -5.37 41.81
N VAL A 85 9.64 -5.55 40.63
CA VAL A 85 10.14 -6.84 40.15
C VAL A 85 11.57 -7.06 40.60
N ARG A 86 11.86 -8.27 41.08
CA ARG A 86 13.18 -8.70 41.55
C ARG A 86 13.61 -9.97 40.84
N LYS A 87 14.95 -10.16 40.75
CA LYS A 87 15.60 -11.39 40.27
C LYS A 87 16.18 -12.12 41.43
N LYS A 88 15.93 -13.44 41.56
CA LYS A 88 16.56 -14.28 42.53
C LYS A 88 18.06 -14.39 42.27
N GLN A 89 18.86 -14.36 43.32
CA GLN A 89 20.28 -14.60 43.27
C GLN A 89 20.58 -15.94 43.95
N TYR A 90 21.52 -16.64 43.37
CA TYR A 90 21.97 -17.96 43.88
C TYR A 90 23.48 -17.95 44.11
N ILE A 91 23.93 -18.81 45.03
CA ILE A 91 25.36 -19.03 45.29
C ILE A 91 25.66 -20.53 45.29
N CYS A 92 26.73 -20.90 44.61
CA CYS A 92 27.19 -22.28 44.61
C CYS A 92 27.84 -22.63 45.95
N PRO A 93 27.40 -23.70 46.65
CA PRO A 93 28.00 -24.12 47.91
C PRO A 93 29.43 -24.64 47.75
N ASN A 94 29.82 -25.13 46.57
CA ASN A 94 31.14 -25.69 46.32
C ASN A 94 32.19 -24.64 45.93
N CYS A 95 31.88 -23.74 44.97
CA CYS A 95 32.88 -22.81 44.43
C CYS A 95 32.59 -21.35 44.77
N GLY A 96 31.48 -21.05 45.47
CA GLY A 96 31.08 -19.69 45.84
C GLY A 96 30.62 -18.83 44.62
N LYS A 97 30.55 -19.39 43.43
CA LYS A 97 30.08 -18.65 42.26
C LYS A 97 28.64 -18.21 42.42
N THR A 98 28.33 -16.98 42.04
CA THR A 98 26.98 -16.45 42.11
C THR A 98 26.32 -16.43 40.73
N LYS A 99 25.04 -16.78 40.66
CA LYS A 99 24.18 -16.69 39.46
C LYS A 99 22.95 -15.85 39.82
N VAL A 100 22.49 -15.05 38.89
CA VAL A 100 21.23 -14.31 39.01
C VAL A 100 20.30 -14.84 37.95
N THR A 101 19.01 -14.96 38.24
CA THR A 101 18.00 -15.38 37.27
C THR A 101 18.09 -14.56 36.02
N SER A 102 18.21 -15.22 34.87
CA SER A 102 18.10 -14.57 33.56
C SER A 102 16.63 -14.37 33.22
N TRP A 103 16.34 -13.32 32.48
CA TRP A 103 15.05 -13.07 31.88
C TRP A 103 15.23 -12.49 30.45
N ASP A 104 16.36 -12.82 29.82
CA ASP A 104 16.78 -12.24 28.56
C ASP A 104 15.78 -12.52 27.42
N ASP A 105 14.97 -13.57 27.56
CA ASP A 105 13.88 -13.90 26.64
C ASP A 105 12.71 -12.91 26.76
N PHE A 106 12.45 -12.40 27.95
CA PHE A 106 11.38 -11.44 28.22
C PHE A 106 11.85 -9.99 28.12
N ILE A 107 13.01 -9.70 28.75
CA ILE A 107 13.67 -8.39 28.64
C ILE A 107 15.07 -8.60 28.09
N PRO A 108 15.31 -8.23 26.84
CA PRO A 108 16.59 -8.48 26.18
C PRO A 108 17.76 -7.86 26.90
N LEU A 109 18.92 -8.49 26.79
CA LEU A 109 20.17 -8.00 27.38
C LEU A 109 20.41 -6.53 26.99
N ASN A 110 20.76 -5.72 28.00
CA ASN A 110 20.93 -4.27 27.84
C ASN A 110 19.69 -3.50 27.40
N CYS A 111 18.50 -4.06 27.57
CA CYS A 111 17.22 -3.40 27.29
C CYS A 111 16.48 -3.09 28.60
N ASN A 112 15.76 -1.96 28.62
CA ASN A 112 14.92 -1.56 29.76
C ASN A 112 13.43 -1.88 29.51
N TYR A 113 13.11 -2.47 28.37
CA TYR A 113 11.74 -2.72 27.92
C TYR A 113 11.60 -4.18 27.48
N SER A 114 10.46 -4.75 27.72
CA SER A 114 10.13 -6.12 27.33
C SER A 114 9.90 -6.24 25.81
N VAL A 115 9.98 -7.46 25.30
CA VAL A 115 9.85 -7.75 23.84
C VAL A 115 8.47 -7.36 23.32
N ASP A 116 7.41 -7.49 24.12
CA ASP A 116 6.04 -7.12 23.76
C ASP A 116 5.89 -5.63 23.41
N ILE A 117 6.69 -4.76 23.99
CA ILE A 117 6.74 -3.33 23.61
C ILE A 117 7.28 -3.13 22.19
N ALA A 118 8.33 -3.88 21.81
CA ALA A 118 8.84 -3.87 20.47
C ALA A 118 7.78 -4.33 19.45
N GLU A 119 7.05 -5.39 19.83
CA GLU A 119 5.94 -5.91 19.06
C GLU A 119 4.82 -4.89 18.85
N LYS A 120 4.39 -4.21 19.90
CA LYS A 120 3.39 -3.15 19.78
C LYS A 120 3.81 -2.10 18.77
N GLY A 121 5.07 -1.64 18.83
CA GLY A 121 5.61 -0.70 17.85
C GLY A 121 5.54 -1.22 16.42
N LEU A 122 5.91 -2.50 16.19
CA LEU A 122 5.83 -3.15 14.88
C LEU A 122 4.38 -3.34 14.42
N ASN A 123 3.46 -3.70 15.34
CA ASN A 123 2.04 -3.79 15.05
C ASN A 123 1.47 -2.43 14.58
N TYR A 124 1.82 -1.33 15.24
CA TYR A 124 1.42 0.00 14.78
C TYR A 124 1.97 0.34 13.40
N SER A 125 3.16 -0.12 13.07
CA SER A 125 3.71 0.00 11.71
C SER A 125 2.90 -0.78 10.68
N CYS A 126 2.37 -1.95 11.04
CA CYS A 126 1.49 -2.73 10.15
C CYS A 126 0.16 -2.04 9.89
N PHE A 127 -0.42 -1.37 10.90
CA PHE A 127 -1.74 -0.73 10.75
C PHE A 127 -1.71 0.57 9.96
N GLY A 128 -0.64 1.33 10.03
CA GLY A 128 -0.50 2.58 9.31
C GLY A 128 0.88 3.20 9.47
N TYR A 129 1.18 4.18 8.64
CA TYR A 129 2.40 4.98 8.76
C TYR A 129 2.25 5.95 9.93
N LEU A 130 2.65 5.50 11.14
CA LEU A 130 2.72 6.35 12.32
C LEU A 130 4.16 6.84 12.53
N PRO A 131 4.38 8.13 12.74
CA PRO A 131 5.68 8.65 13.19
C PRO A 131 6.08 8.02 14.52
N TYR A 132 7.38 7.86 14.75
CA TYR A 132 7.88 7.29 16.02
C TYR A 132 7.46 8.08 17.26
N GLU A 133 7.24 9.38 17.13
CA GLU A 133 6.65 10.24 18.16
C GLU A 133 5.26 9.73 18.57
N ALA A 134 4.36 9.62 17.60
CA ALA A 134 3.00 9.13 17.86
C ALA A 134 2.96 7.70 18.42
N LYS A 135 3.86 6.82 17.95
CA LYS A 135 3.99 5.46 18.52
C LYS A 135 4.44 5.52 19.98
N SER A 136 5.41 6.37 20.28
CA SER A 136 5.91 6.61 21.63
C SER A 136 4.78 7.03 22.57
N GLU A 137 4.00 8.04 22.16
CA GLU A 137 2.85 8.53 22.92
C GLU A 137 1.77 7.45 23.12
N ILE A 138 1.44 6.67 22.09
CA ILE A 138 0.45 5.58 22.21
C ILE A 138 0.95 4.49 23.17
N ILE A 139 2.21 4.07 23.05
CA ILE A 139 2.81 3.07 23.93
C ILE A 139 2.83 3.58 25.38
N GLU A 140 3.14 4.85 25.60
CA GLU A 140 3.12 5.49 26.90
C GLU A 140 1.72 5.50 27.51
N LEU A 141 0.71 5.88 26.73
CA LEU A 141 -0.70 5.87 27.16
C LEU A 141 -1.22 4.46 27.51
N GLU A 142 -0.84 3.46 26.70
CA GLU A 142 -1.31 2.08 26.92
C GLU A 142 -0.60 1.36 28.05
N ASN A 143 0.65 1.70 28.33
CA ASN A 143 1.49 0.94 29.26
C ASN A 143 1.96 1.78 30.46
N GLU A 144 1.57 3.06 30.54
CA GLU A 144 2.01 4.00 31.57
C GLU A 144 3.54 4.08 31.72
N VAL A 145 4.26 3.90 30.62
CA VAL A 145 5.73 3.85 30.58
C VAL A 145 6.25 4.91 29.68
N GLU A 146 6.97 5.87 30.23
CA GLU A 146 7.67 6.90 29.45
C GLU A 146 8.66 6.21 28.50
N MET A 147 8.48 6.45 27.20
CA MET A 147 9.32 5.90 26.14
C MET A 147 9.71 6.98 25.15
N LYS A 148 11.00 7.13 24.91
CA LYS A 148 11.50 8.08 23.90
C LYS A 148 11.35 7.48 22.50
N ARG A 149 11.02 8.31 21.50
CA ARG A 149 10.90 7.90 20.09
C ARG A 149 12.13 7.14 19.56
N GLN A 150 13.33 7.49 20.01
CA GLN A 150 14.56 6.77 19.64
C GLN A 150 14.57 5.33 20.15
N THR A 151 14.00 5.09 21.33
CA THR A 151 13.88 3.75 21.89
C THR A 151 12.92 2.90 21.07
N VAL A 152 11.77 3.44 20.67
CA VAL A 152 10.82 2.76 19.76
C VAL A 152 11.52 2.38 18.45
N TYR A 153 12.21 3.34 17.83
CA TYR A 153 12.98 3.07 16.61
C TYR A 153 14.04 1.97 16.80
N TYR A 154 14.78 2.02 17.90
CA TYR A 154 15.81 1.02 18.21
C TYR A 154 15.20 -0.38 18.38
N LEU A 155 14.12 -0.50 19.14
CA LEU A 155 13.45 -1.77 19.40
C LEU A 155 12.86 -2.35 18.10
N GLU A 156 12.14 -1.54 17.33
CA GLU A 156 11.61 -1.97 16.03
C GLU A 156 12.75 -2.42 15.11
N SER A 157 13.82 -1.64 14.99
CA SER A 157 14.96 -1.97 14.14
C SER A 157 15.68 -3.25 14.55
N LYS A 158 15.66 -3.57 15.85
CA LYS A 158 16.27 -4.79 16.40
C LYS A 158 15.44 -6.04 16.10
N TYR A 159 14.13 -5.93 16.16
CA TYR A 159 13.24 -7.10 16.12
C TYR A 159 12.49 -7.28 14.79
N ILE A 160 12.52 -6.29 13.89
CA ILE A 160 11.72 -6.32 12.67
C ILE A 160 12.02 -7.54 11.78
N ASP A 161 13.28 -7.93 11.64
CA ASP A 161 13.65 -9.05 10.77
C ASP A 161 13.10 -10.39 11.31
N ALA A 162 13.16 -10.61 12.64
CA ALA A 162 12.58 -11.78 13.31
C ALA A 162 11.04 -11.78 13.22
N TYR A 163 10.44 -10.61 13.42
CA TYR A 163 8.99 -10.41 13.29
C TYR A 163 8.51 -10.74 11.88
N LEU A 164 9.15 -10.21 10.85
CA LEU A 164 8.80 -10.46 9.45
C LEU A 164 8.90 -11.94 9.12
N LYS A 165 10.02 -12.57 9.43
CA LYS A 165 10.24 -14.01 9.19
C LYS A 165 9.14 -14.86 9.83
N ARG A 166 8.85 -14.61 11.11
CA ARG A 166 7.81 -15.35 11.83
C ARG A 166 6.43 -15.21 11.17
N HIS A 167 6.03 -13.98 10.82
CA HIS A 167 4.73 -13.76 10.20
C HIS A 167 4.63 -14.31 8.78
N GLU A 168 5.72 -14.33 8.03
CA GLU A 168 5.79 -15.02 6.74
C GLU A 168 5.60 -16.53 6.92
N GLU A 169 6.28 -17.17 7.87
CA GLU A 169 6.12 -18.59 8.19
C GLU A 169 4.67 -18.93 8.61
N ILE A 170 4.06 -18.10 9.45
CA ILE A 170 2.65 -18.27 9.85
C ILE A 170 1.73 -18.14 8.62
N ASN A 171 1.95 -17.14 7.77
CA ASN A 171 1.16 -16.98 6.56
C ASN A 171 1.30 -18.19 5.62
N MET A 172 2.51 -18.71 5.43
CA MET A 172 2.74 -19.91 4.62
C MET A 172 1.95 -21.10 5.15
N LYS A 173 2.03 -21.40 6.45
CA LYS A 173 1.25 -22.49 7.06
C LYS A 173 -0.27 -22.31 6.91
N LEU A 174 -0.76 -21.08 6.97
CA LEU A 174 -2.19 -20.79 6.78
C LEU A 174 -2.62 -20.94 5.32
N LEU A 175 -1.78 -20.53 4.36
CA LEU A 175 -2.02 -20.74 2.93
C LEU A 175 -2.07 -22.23 2.60
N GLU A 176 -1.12 -23.01 3.09
CA GLU A 176 -1.09 -24.47 2.96
C GLU A 176 -2.35 -25.12 3.55
N LYS A 177 -2.71 -24.74 4.79
CA LYS A 177 -3.92 -25.26 5.46
C LYS A 177 -5.21 -24.97 4.69
N GLN A 178 -5.29 -23.84 3.99
CA GLN A 178 -6.45 -23.45 3.18
C GLN A 178 -6.36 -23.96 1.73
N GLY A 179 -5.28 -24.63 1.34
CA GLY A 179 -5.06 -25.12 -0.03
C GLY A 179 -4.94 -23.98 -1.06
N ILE A 180 -4.48 -22.80 -0.65
CA ILE A 180 -4.32 -21.64 -1.54
C ILE A 180 -2.99 -21.75 -2.26
N ILE A 181 -3.06 -21.99 -3.57
CA ILE A 181 -1.93 -22.10 -4.47
C ILE A 181 -2.04 -21.07 -5.61
N PRO A 182 -0.93 -20.67 -6.24
CA PRO A 182 -0.94 -19.81 -7.41
C PRO A 182 -1.76 -20.42 -8.56
N SER A 183 -2.58 -19.59 -9.20
CA SER A 183 -3.52 -20.03 -10.25
C SER A 183 -2.91 -20.11 -11.64
N GLY A 184 -1.77 -19.45 -11.87
CA GLY A 184 -1.16 -19.31 -13.19
C GLY A 184 -1.52 -18.00 -13.92
N TYR A 185 -2.44 -17.22 -13.39
CA TYR A 185 -2.86 -15.95 -13.97
C TYR A 185 -2.33 -14.80 -13.11
N TYR A 186 -1.51 -13.92 -13.66
CA TYR A 186 -0.78 -12.94 -12.86
C TYR A 186 -0.96 -11.52 -13.35
N HIS A 187 -1.00 -10.58 -12.42
CA HIS A 187 -0.79 -9.16 -12.65
C HIS A 187 0.67 -8.80 -12.40
N TYR A 188 1.30 -8.13 -13.34
CA TYR A 188 2.63 -7.56 -13.18
C TYR A 188 2.61 -6.05 -13.47
N ASP A 189 3.28 -5.27 -12.60
CA ASP A 189 3.44 -3.83 -12.81
C ASP A 189 4.61 -3.28 -11.99
N GLU A 190 5.04 -2.05 -12.30
CA GLU A 190 6.08 -1.33 -11.59
C GLU A 190 5.53 -0.11 -10.86
N GLN A 191 6.10 0.12 -9.69
CA GLN A 191 5.86 1.33 -8.93
C GLN A 191 7.18 2.06 -8.67
N PHE A 192 7.18 3.39 -8.76
CA PHE A 192 8.39 4.20 -8.61
C PHE A 192 8.35 5.01 -7.30
N PRO A 193 8.76 4.41 -6.16
CA PRO A 193 8.97 5.13 -4.92
C PRO A 193 10.29 5.91 -4.93
N HIS A 194 10.50 6.72 -3.87
CA HIS A 194 11.75 7.43 -3.67
C HIS A 194 12.29 7.11 -2.28
N GLU A 195 13.60 7.00 -2.22
CA GLU A 195 14.36 6.86 -0.99
C GLU A 195 15.35 8.01 -0.91
N ASN A 196 15.20 8.86 0.10
CA ASN A 196 16.03 10.07 0.28
C ASN A 196 16.16 10.93 -1.00
N GLY A 197 15.08 11.06 -1.77
CA GLY A 197 15.08 11.77 -3.05
C GLY A 197 15.50 10.93 -4.27
N ASN A 198 16.18 9.80 -4.09
CA ASN A 198 16.59 8.89 -5.16
C ASN A 198 15.41 8.02 -5.62
N ALA A 199 15.23 7.94 -6.93
CA ALA A 199 14.18 7.10 -7.51
C ALA A 199 14.53 5.62 -7.36
N GLN A 200 13.60 4.83 -6.87
CA GLN A 200 13.64 3.38 -6.79
C GLN A 200 12.61 2.79 -7.78
N VAL A 201 12.73 1.53 -8.10
CA VAL A 201 11.69 0.76 -8.80
C VAL A 201 11.28 -0.43 -7.94
N ARG A 202 9.98 -0.59 -7.77
CA ARG A 202 9.38 -1.74 -7.12
C ARG A 202 8.72 -2.60 -8.18
N LEU A 203 9.17 -3.84 -8.34
CA LEU A 203 8.60 -4.83 -9.25
C LEU A 203 7.68 -5.74 -8.45
N THR A 204 6.47 -5.96 -8.95
CA THR A 204 5.45 -6.72 -8.21
C THR A 204 4.70 -7.68 -9.12
N LEU A 205 4.61 -8.94 -8.70
CA LEU A 205 3.85 -10.00 -9.33
C LEU A 205 2.79 -10.52 -8.36
N ILE A 206 1.52 -10.46 -8.75
CA ILE A 206 0.36 -10.88 -7.93
C ILE A 206 -0.50 -11.85 -8.72
N ASP A 207 -0.92 -12.93 -8.09
CA ASP A 207 -1.92 -13.83 -8.64
C ASP A 207 -3.28 -13.14 -8.74
N SER A 208 -3.87 -13.13 -9.93
CA SER A 208 -5.08 -12.38 -10.23
C SER A 208 -6.36 -12.98 -9.65
N ILE A 209 -6.35 -14.27 -9.33
CA ILE A 209 -7.49 -15.02 -8.82
C ILE A 209 -7.45 -15.06 -7.28
N THR A 210 -6.32 -15.46 -6.72
CA THR A 210 -6.17 -15.60 -5.26
C THR A 210 -5.77 -14.31 -4.57
N ASN A 211 -5.32 -13.28 -5.30
CA ASN A 211 -4.68 -12.06 -4.80
C ASN A 211 -3.36 -12.33 -4.04
N LEU A 212 -2.78 -13.51 -4.14
CA LEU A 212 -1.52 -13.86 -3.51
C LEU A 212 -0.38 -13.07 -4.16
N VAL A 213 0.41 -12.38 -3.36
CA VAL A 213 1.62 -11.68 -3.82
C VAL A 213 2.72 -12.72 -4.01
N ILE A 214 3.03 -13.04 -5.24
CA ILE A 214 4.08 -14.00 -5.60
C ILE A 214 5.45 -13.43 -5.26
N ASN A 215 5.73 -12.24 -5.80
CA ASN A 215 6.99 -11.54 -5.51
C ASN A 215 6.79 -10.02 -5.49
N ASP A 216 7.56 -9.34 -4.66
CA ASP A 216 7.49 -7.88 -4.46
C ASP A 216 8.87 -7.37 -4.00
N MET A 217 9.64 -6.78 -4.89
CA MET A 217 11.04 -6.40 -4.66
C MET A 217 11.32 -4.97 -5.07
N VAL A 218 12.30 -4.34 -4.40
CA VAL A 218 12.73 -2.95 -4.67
C VAL A 218 14.18 -2.94 -5.13
N PHE A 219 14.41 -2.27 -6.27
CA PHE A 219 15.72 -2.07 -6.89
C PHE A 219 15.99 -0.58 -7.08
N ASP A 220 17.25 -0.22 -7.31
CA ASP A 220 17.57 1.12 -7.72
C ASP A 220 17.03 1.40 -9.14
N LYS A 221 16.46 2.58 -9.36
CA LYS A 221 15.91 2.93 -10.69
C LYS A 221 16.94 2.86 -11.80
N LYS A 222 18.22 3.00 -11.49
CA LYS A 222 19.34 2.88 -12.45
C LYS A 222 19.53 1.45 -12.97
N GLU A 223 19.13 0.46 -12.19
CA GLU A 223 19.19 -0.97 -12.54
C GLU A 223 17.98 -1.43 -13.36
N PHE A 224 16.98 -0.55 -13.53
CA PHE A 224 15.73 -0.90 -14.20
C PHE A 224 15.90 -0.91 -15.72
N ASP A 225 16.02 -2.10 -16.23
CA ASP A 225 16.10 -2.43 -17.65
C ASP A 225 15.27 -3.68 -17.97
N LYS A 226 15.40 -4.17 -19.20
CA LYS A 226 14.70 -5.35 -19.69
C LYS A 226 15.20 -6.62 -18.99
N GLU A 227 16.49 -6.71 -18.77
CA GLU A 227 17.19 -7.85 -18.17
C GLU A 227 16.77 -8.05 -16.72
N LEU A 228 16.64 -6.97 -15.94
CA LEU A 228 16.15 -7.02 -14.56
C LEU A 228 14.70 -7.52 -14.50
N VAL A 229 13.82 -7.03 -15.39
CA VAL A 229 12.42 -7.47 -15.42
C VAL A 229 12.32 -8.93 -15.84
N GLU A 230 13.10 -9.37 -16.82
CA GLU A 230 13.18 -10.76 -17.26
C GLU A 230 13.61 -11.68 -16.11
N ALA A 231 14.72 -11.35 -15.44
CA ALA A 231 15.24 -12.10 -14.29
C ALA A 231 14.24 -12.15 -13.12
N PHE A 232 13.57 -11.03 -12.83
CA PHE A 232 12.53 -10.96 -11.79
C PHE A 232 11.35 -11.89 -12.11
N LEU A 233 10.82 -11.85 -13.33
CA LEU A 233 9.68 -12.68 -13.73
C LEU A 233 10.06 -14.16 -13.81
N ASP A 234 11.21 -14.48 -14.35
CA ASP A 234 11.68 -15.86 -14.48
C ASP A 234 11.87 -16.51 -13.10
N SER A 235 12.59 -15.85 -12.20
CA SER A 235 12.79 -16.32 -10.83
C SER A 235 11.47 -16.38 -10.02
N SER A 236 10.55 -15.44 -10.24
CA SER A 236 9.27 -15.42 -9.53
C SER A 236 8.32 -16.50 -9.98
N LEU A 237 8.43 -17.00 -11.21
CA LEU A 237 7.57 -17.99 -11.82
C LEU A 237 8.20 -19.40 -11.88
N GLU A 238 9.37 -19.58 -11.31
CA GLU A 238 10.03 -20.87 -11.24
C GLU A 238 9.16 -21.88 -10.47
N GLY A 239 8.88 -23.02 -11.09
CA GLY A 239 8.04 -24.08 -10.50
C GLY A 239 6.54 -23.74 -10.37
N LEU A 240 6.08 -22.58 -10.83
CA LEU A 240 4.67 -22.19 -10.76
C LEU A 240 3.94 -22.37 -12.10
N PRO A 241 2.60 -22.53 -12.09
CA PRO A 241 1.79 -22.51 -13.31
C PRO A 241 1.97 -21.19 -14.07
N LYS A 242 1.98 -21.23 -15.42
CA LYS A 242 2.24 -20.09 -16.31
C LYS A 242 1.17 -19.99 -17.40
N GLU A 243 -0.03 -19.53 -17.07
CA GLU A 243 -1.13 -19.40 -18.02
C GLU A 243 -1.15 -18.04 -18.72
N ALA A 244 -1.19 -16.95 -17.95
CA ALA A 244 -1.22 -15.60 -18.50
C ALA A 244 -0.63 -14.55 -17.56
N ILE A 245 -0.03 -13.51 -18.16
CA ILE A 245 0.40 -12.30 -17.42
C ILE A 245 -0.27 -11.07 -18.02
N ILE A 246 -0.82 -10.22 -17.15
CA ILE A 246 -1.42 -8.95 -17.48
C ILE A 246 -0.41 -7.83 -17.16
N THR A 247 -0.11 -6.95 -18.15
CA THR A 247 0.81 -5.81 -17.97
C THR A 247 0.23 -4.51 -18.56
N ASP A 248 0.88 -3.36 -18.32
CA ASP A 248 0.52 -2.08 -18.94
C ASP A 248 0.78 -2.00 -20.45
N GLY A 249 1.52 -2.98 -20.99
CA GLY A 249 1.80 -3.10 -22.42
C GLY A 249 3.01 -2.30 -22.91
N ALA A 250 3.99 -2.03 -22.04
CA ALA A 250 5.29 -1.50 -22.47
C ALA A 250 5.96 -2.42 -23.48
N PRO A 251 6.71 -1.88 -24.45
CA PRO A 251 7.29 -2.67 -25.56
C PRO A 251 8.18 -3.83 -25.12
N MET A 252 8.91 -3.68 -23.99
CA MET A 252 9.85 -4.68 -23.48
C MET A 252 9.20 -5.99 -23.09
N TYR A 253 7.94 -5.99 -22.64
CA TYR A 253 7.25 -7.20 -22.17
C TYR A 253 6.99 -8.21 -23.27
N LYS A 254 6.91 -7.78 -24.53
CA LYS A 254 6.66 -8.70 -25.66
C LYS A 254 7.67 -9.84 -25.67
N ASP A 255 8.95 -9.48 -25.72
CA ASP A 255 10.02 -10.46 -25.88
C ASP A 255 10.23 -11.26 -24.57
N ILE A 256 10.07 -10.63 -23.41
CA ILE A 256 10.19 -11.29 -22.12
C ILE A 256 9.13 -12.38 -21.98
N LEU A 257 7.85 -12.05 -22.23
CA LEU A 257 6.75 -12.98 -22.04
C LEU A 257 6.75 -14.10 -23.11
N GLU A 258 7.25 -13.83 -24.30
CA GLU A 258 7.48 -14.84 -25.33
C GLU A 258 8.56 -15.85 -24.89
N LYS A 259 9.66 -15.39 -24.27
CA LYS A 259 10.73 -16.28 -23.73
C LYS A 259 10.24 -17.20 -22.61
N ILE A 260 9.47 -16.68 -21.67
CA ILE A 260 8.92 -17.48 -20.56
C ILE A 260 7.67 -18.28 -20.93
N CYS A 261 7.29 -18.26 -22.22
CA CYS A 261 6.18 -19.04 -22.79
C CYS A 261 4.83 -18.83 -22.11
N VAL A 262 4.46 -17.58 -21.80
CA VAL A 262 3.20 -17.24 -21.14
C VAL A 262 2.33 -16.36 -22.03
N LYS A 263 0.99 -16.54 -21.97
CA LYS A 263 0.05 -15.68 -22.70
C LYS A 263 0.12 -14.24 -22.18
N HIS A 264 0.15 -13.28 -23.08
CA HIS A 264 0.20 -11.86 -22.74
C HIS A 264 -1.17 -11.20 -22.90
N GLN A 265 -1.70 -10.62 -21.86
CA GLN A 265 -2.84 -9.69 -21.89
C GLN A 265 -2.37 -8.27 -21.59
N MET A 266 -2.51 -7.38 -22.55
CA MET A 266 -2.27 -5.94 -22.30
C MET A 266 -3.46 -5.31 -21.60
N CYS A 267 -3.21 -4.57 -20.52
CA CYS A 267 -4.24 -3.88 -19.73
C CYS A 267 -5.05 -2.90 -20.59
N ILE A 268 -6.35 -3.18 -20.76
CA ILE A 268 -7.24 -2.34 -21.55
C ILE A 268 -7.37 -0.95 -20.94
N PHE A 269 -7.40 -0.85 -19.62
CA PHE A 269 -7.49 0.45 -18.94
C PHE A 269 -6.33 1.38 -19.36
N HIS A 270 -5.08 0.89 -19.33
CA HIS A 270 -3.93 1.68 -19.77
C HIS A 270 -3.97 2.05 -21.24
N ILE A 271 -4.45 1.14 -22.09
CA ILE A 271 -4.59 1.40 -23.54
C ILE A 271 -5.59 2.53 -23.78
N ILE A 272 -6.77 2.45 -23.18
CA ILE A 272 -7.82 3.46 -23.32
C ILE A 272 -7.39 4.79 -22.68
N LYS A 273 -6.78 4.74 -21.49
CA LYS A 273 -6.25 5.93 -20.82
C LYS A 273 -5.23 6.67 -21.68
N ASN A 274 -4.27 5.96 -22.29
CA ASN A 274 -3.27 6.57 -23.17
C ASN A 274 -3.90 7.25 -24.38
N HIS A 275 -5.00 6.69 -24.92
CA HIS A 275 -5.78 7.33 -25.98
C HIS A 275 -6.46 8.61 -25.47
N HIS A 276 -7.14 8.53 -24.33
CA HIS A 276 -7.83 9.68 -23.72
C HIS A 276 -6.86 10.81 -23.35
N ASP A 277 -5.69 10.49 -22.79
CA ASP A 277 -4.66 11.48 -22.45
C ASP A 277 -4.19 12.23 -23.70
N GLY A 278 -4.07 11.55 -24.84
CA GLY A 278 -3.78 12.17 -26.15
C GLY A 278 -4.88 13.12 -26.62
N SER A 279 -6.15 12.80 -26.38
CA SER A 279 -7.30 13.61 -26.76
C SER A 279 -7.62 14.72 -25.74
N PHE A 280 -7.21 14.55 -24.49
CA PHE A 280 -7.61 15.40 -23.35
C PHE A 280 -7.25 16.88 -23.54
N LYS A 281 -6.03 17.16 -23.99
CA LYS A 281 -5.56 18.54 -24.22
C LYS A 281 -6.44 19.25 -25.25
N LYS A 282 -6.80 18.56 -26.36
CA LYS A 282 -7.65 19.08 -27.41
C LYS A 282 -9.07 19.33 -26.91
N ILE A 283 -9.68 18.35 -26.23
CA ILE A 283 -11.01 18.46 -25.63
C ILE A 283 -11.07 19.65 -24.65
N LYS A 284 -10.08 19.76 -23.75
CA LYS A 284 -9.97 20.86 -22.78
C LYS A 284 -9.84 22.22 -23.48
N GLY A 285 -9.04 22.27 -24.54
CA GLY A 285 -8.88 23.50 -25.37
C GLY A 285 -10.20 23.94 -26.03
N ILE A 286 -10.92 22.99 -26.63
CA ILE A 286 -12.23 23.28 -27.25
C ILE A 286 -13.25 23.73 -26.21
N LYS A 287 -13.35 23.07 -25.06
CA LYS A 287 -14.25 23.48 -23.98
C LYS A 287 -13.94 24.89 -23.47
N ARG A 288 -12.64 25.23 -23.29
CA ARG A 288 -12.22 26.59 -22.92
C ARG A 288 -12.64 27.61 -23.99
N ARG A 289 -12.43 27.30 -25.29
CA ARG A 289 -12.80 28.19 -26.36
C ARG A 289 -14.32 28.45 -26.41
N ILE A 290 -15.13 27.41 -26.25
CA ILE A 290 -16.59 27.52 -26.14
C ILE A 290 -17.00 28.44 -24.97
N ASN A 291 -16.38 28.32 -23.82
CA ASN A 291 -16.66 29.19 -22.67
C ASN A 291 -16.25 30.64 -22.94
N THR A 292 -15.09 30.87 -23.56
CA THR A 292 -14.64 32.21 -23.93
C THR A 292 -15.64 32.87 -24.92
N ILE A 293 -16.12 32.11 -25.92
CA ILE A 293 -17.13 32.57 -26.85
C ILE A 293 -18.45 32.92 -26.15
N ASN A 294 -18.91 32.06 -25.21
CA ASN A 294 -20.11 32.32 -24.46
C ASN A 294 -20.01 33.61 -23.65
N ASN A 295 -18.90 33.80 -22.93
CA ASN A 295 -18.65 34.97 -22.12
C ASN A 295 -18.64 36.27 -23.01
N LYS A 296 -18.02 36.17 -24.20
CA LYS A 296 -17.95 37.30 -25.14
C LYS A 296 -19.35 37.66 -25.70
N ILE A 297 -20.13 36.63 -26.05
CA ILE A 297 -21.53 36.85 -26.50
C ILE A 297 -22.36 37.50 -25.41
N THR A 298 -22.20 37.07 -24.14
CA THR A 298 -22.91 37.65 -23.01
C THR A 298 -22.50 39.11 -22.79
N ALA A 299 -21.20 39.40 -22.77
CA ALA A 299 -20.69 40.77 -22.63
C ALA A 299 -21.15 41.70 -23.75
N ASN A 300 -21.15 41.20 -24.99
CA ASN A 300 -21.67 41.96 -26.14
C ASN A 300 -23.16 42.23 -25.98
N LYS A 301 -23.98 41.26 -25.54
CA LYS A 301 -25.42 41.46 -25.30
C LYS A 301 -25.66 42.54 -24.24
N THR A 302 -24.98 42.45 -23.08
CA THR A 302 -25.10 43.48 -22.00
C THR A 302 -24.73 44.87 -22.54
N THR A 303 -23.67 44.95 -23.39
CA THR A 303 -23.26 46.23 -24.00
C THR A 303 -24.33 46.75 -24.97
N ILE A 304 -24.93 45.88 -25.81
CA ILE A 304 -26.00 46.22 -26.72
C ILE A 304 -27.21 46.77 -25.93
N GLU A 305 -27.63 46.08 -24.90
CA GLU A 305 -28.75 46.50 -24.03
C GLU A 305 -28.50 47.87 -23.38
N SER A 306 -27.29 48.07 -22.88
CA SER A 306 -26.87 49.37 -22.32
C SER A 306 -26.92 50.52 -23.39
N LEU A 307 -26.41 50.27 -24.57
CA LEU A 307 -26.42 51.23 -25.68
C LEU A 307 -27.86 51.52 -26.14
N GLN A 308 -28.72 50.54 -26.23
CA GLN A 308 -30.14 50.69 -26.56
C GLN A 308 -30.88 51.54 -25.53
N ASN A 309 -30.67 51.30 -24.24
CA ASN A 309 -31.25 52.07 -23.14
C ASN A 309 -30.76 53.56 -23.19
N GLN A 310 -29.48 53.79 -23.50
CA GLN A 310 -28.94 55.14 -23.67
C GLN A 310 -29.54 55.86 -24.87
N ILE A 311 -29.87 55.16 -25.95
CA ILE A 311 -30.52 55.74 -27.16
C ILE A 311 -31.99 56.09 -26.82
N ARG A 312 -32.69 55.26 -26.04
CA ARG A 312 -34.10 55.48 -25.63
C ARG A 312 -34.26 56.61 -24.66
N ASN A 313 -33.48 56.62 -23.58
CA ASN A 313 -33.67 57.46 -22.39
C ASN A 313 -32.75 58.69 -22.36
N GLY A 314 -31.79 58.84 -23.27
CA GLY A 314 -30.78 59.88 -23.26
C GLY A 314 -31.15 61.01 -24.25
N ASN A 315 -30.95 62.27 -23.78
CA ASN A 315 -30.99 63.47 -24.66
C ASN A 315 -29.72 63.53 -25.52
N LEU A 316 -29.62 62.67 -26.54
CA LEU A 316 -28.45 62.54 -27.41
C LEU A 316 -28.70 63.24 -28.74
N THR A 317 -27.68 63.96 -29.27
CA THR A 317 -27.69 64.48 -30.62
C THR A 317 -27.79 63.37 -31.67
N LYS A 318 -28.35 63.66 -32.86
CA LYS A 318 -28.48 62.68 -33.96
C LYS A 318 -27.17 61.95 -34.26
N LYS A 319 -26.06 62.69 -34.38
CA LYS A 319 -24.73 62.14 -34.61
C LYS A 319 -24.28 61.13 -33.57
N LYS A 320 -24.57 61.38 -32.26
CA LYS A 320 -24.25 60.47 -31.16
C LYS A 320 -25.16 59.18 -31.19
N LYS A 321 -26.44 59.34 -31.53
CA LYS A 321 -27.35 58.20 -31.73
C LYS A 321 -26.90 57.28 -32.85
N ASP A 322 -26.49 57.85 -33.99
CA ASP A 322 -26.05 57.05 -35.16
C ASP A 322 -24.74 56.32 -34.90
N LYS A 323 -23.78 56.95 -34.17
CA LYS A 323 -22.56 56.24 -33.74
C LYS A 323 -22.84 55.05 -32.81
N LYS A 324 -23.84 55.18 -31.91
CA LYS A 324 -24.25 54.08 -31.01
C LYS A 324 -24.97 52.96 -31.83
N ARG A 325 -25.82 53.30 -32.78
CA ARG A 325 -26.47 52.32 -33.70
C ARG A 325 -25.46 51.53 -34.51
N SER A 326 -24.43 52.19 -35.04
CA SER A 326 -23.33 51.52 -35.74
C SER A 326 -22.63 50.52 -34.83
N LYS A 327 -22.29 50.93 -33.61
CA LYS A 327 -21.63 50.02 -32.63
C LYS A 327 -22.52 48.81 -32.27
N ILE A 328 -23.84 48.99 -32.15
CA ILE A 328 -24.78 47.88 -31.93
C ILE A 328 -24.74 46.91 -33.11
N HIS A 329 -24.79 47.45 -34.34
CA HIS A 329 -24.72 46.65 -35.57
C HIS A 329 -23.41 45.82 -35.60
N ASP A 330 -22.27 46.41 -35.31
CA ASP A 330 -20.96 45.74 -35.29
C ASP A 330 -20.93 44.60 -34.26
N LEU A 331 -21.43 44.84 -33.05
CA LEU A 331 -21.54 43.82 -31.98
C LEU A 331 -22.49 42.69 -32.38
N ASP A 332 -23.59 42.98 -33.04
CA ASP A 332 -24.51 41.94 -33.54
C ASP A 332 -23.89 41.09 -34.65
N GLN A 333 -23.12 41.71 -35.56
CA GLN A 333 -22.37 40.96 -36.59
C GLN A 333 -21.27 40.08 -35.95
N GLU A 334 -20.58 40.60 -34.92
CA GLU A 334 -19.61 39.83 -34.16
C GLU A 334 -20.30 38.64 -33.46
N ASN A 335 -21.44 38.88 -32.81
CA ASN A 335 -22.21 37.82 -32.16
C ASN A 335 -22.68 36.73 -33.14
N LYS A 336 -23.03 37.08 -34.37
CA LYS A 336 -23.37 36.08 -35.42
C LYS A 336 -22.17 35.22 -35.75
N LYS A 337 -20.97 35.82 -35.94
CA LYS A 337 -19.72 35.09 -36.18
C LYS A 337 -19.37 34.15 -35.00
N LEU A 338 -19.44 34.67 -33.78
CA LEU A 338 -19.17 33.90 -32.55
C LEU A 338 -20.13 32.72 -32.37
N ARG A 339 -21.43 32.89 -32.66
CA ARG A 339 -22.41 31.79 -32.60
C ARG A 339 -22.07 30.70 -33.63
N LYS A 340 -21.70 31.06 -34.85
CA LYS A 340 -21.27 30.10 -35.87
C LYS A 340 -20.02 29.33 -35.41
N GLU A 341 -19.00 30.05 -34.89
CA GLU A 341 -17.79 29.45 -34.37
C GLU A 341 -18.13 28.48 -33.21
N ARG A 342 -18.99 28.89 -32.26
CA ARG A 342 -19.44 28.05 -31.15
C ARG A 342 -20.11 26.76 -31.62
N THR A 343 -20.97 26.85 -32.65
CA THR A 343 -21.63 25.67 -33.21
C THR A 343 -20.63 24.70 -33.80
N ASN A 344 -19.66 25.20 -34.57
CA ASN A 344 -18.59 24.37 -35.12
C ASN A 344 -17.72 23.71 -34.04
N LYS A 345 -17.37 24.47 -32.98
CA LYS A 345 -16.61 23.92 -31.86
C LYS A 345 -17.39 22.88 -31.04
N LYS A 346 -18.71 23.04 -30.90
CA LYS A 346 -19.57 22.02 -30.29
C LYS A 346 -19.64 20.75 -31.15
N ALA A 347 -19.73 20.88 -32.46
CA ALA A 347 -19.71 19.73 -33.37
C ALA A 347 -18.38 18.98 -33.29
N GLU A 348 -17.24 19.71 -33.31
CA GLU A 348 -15.91 19.13 -33.16
C GLU A 348 -15.77 18.41 -31.84
N LEU A 349 -16.24 18.97 -30.72
CA LEU A 349 -16.23 18.34 -29.39
C LEU A 349 -17.06 17.05 -29.36
N LYS A 350 -18.26 17.08 -29.96
CA LYS A 350 -19.15 15.92 -30.03
C LYS A 350 -18.50 14.77 -30.79
N GLU A 351 -17.87 15.07 -31.91
CA GLU A 351 -17.15 14.08 -32.73
C GLU A 351 -16.01 13.42 -31.96
N LEU A 352 -15.17 14.22 -31.27
CA LEU A 352 -14.08 13.70 -30.46
C LEU A 352 -14.58 12.76 -29.32
N LEU A 353 -15.65 13.16 -28.64
CA LEU A 353 -16.23 12.35 -27.58
C LEU A 353 -16.82 11.05 -28.13
N LEU A 354 -17.49 11.12 -29.28
CA LEU A 354 -18.05 9.94 -29.94
C LEU A 354 -16.95 8.97 -30.42
N ASN A 355 -15.82 9.51 -30.91
CA ASN A 355 -14.68 8.67 -31.31
C ASN A 355 -14.07 7.94 -30.07
N ASN A 356 -13.96 8.63 -28.95
CA ASN A 356 -13.52 7.99 -27.70
C ASN A 356 -14.46 6.85 -27.30
N GLU A 357 -15.78 7.08 -27.30
CA GLU A 357 -16.79 6.08 -26.99
C GLU A 357 -16.74 4.89 -27.96
N ARG A 358 -16.60 5.13 -29.25
CA ARG A 358 -16.48 4.06 -30.25
C ARG A 358 -15.24 3.19 -30.03
N ILE A 359 -14.13 3.80 -29.60
CA ILE A 359 -12.88 3.08 -29.28
C ILE A 359 -13.05 2.22 -28.02
N GLU A 360 -13.65 2.75 -26.95
CA GLU A 360 -13.96 1.98 -25.75
C GLU A 360 -14.87 0.80 -26.07
N ASN A 361 -15.87 1.02 -26.92
CA ASN A 361 -16.83 0.00 -27.33
C ASN A 361 -16.22 -1.19 -28.09
N ILE A 362 -14.96 -1.11 -28.57
CA ILE A 362 -14.26 -2.27 -29.13
C ILE A 362 -14.23 -3.40 -28.09
N TYR A 363 -13.93 -3.08 -26.84
CA TYR A 363 -13.76 -4.05 -25.75
C TYR A 363 -15.06 -4.39 -24.99
N ASN A 364 -16.18 -3.75 -25.38
CA ASN A 364 -17.51 -4.06 -24.87
C ASN A 364 -18.28 -5.02 -25.82
N ALA A 365 -17.59 -5.75 -26.67
CA ALA A 365 -18.17 -6.81 -27.47
C ALA A 365 -18.35 -8.09 -26.64
N ASP A 366 -19.29 -8.94 -27.04
CA ASP A 366 -19.57 -10.20 -26.36
C ASP A 366 -18.46 -11.23 -26.65
N ASP A 367 -17.82 -11.15 -27.80
CA ASP A 367 -16.77 -12.04 -28.22
C ASP A 367 -15.63 -11.33 -29.00
N LYS A 368 -14.53 -12.04 -29.21
CA LYS A 368 -13.34 -11.55 -29.93
C LYS A 368 -13.67 -11.18 -31.39
N LYS A 369 -14.59 -11.92 -32.04
CA LYS A 369 -15.02 -11.64 -33.42
C LYS A 369 -15.79 -10.32 -33.49
N GLY A 370 -16.66 -10.06 -32.53
CA GLY A 370 -17.38 -8.78 -32.38
C GLY A 370 -16.44 -7.62 -32.14
N ALA A 371 -15.46 -7.79 -31.23
CA ALA A 371 -14.42 -6.81 -30.98
C ALA A 371 -13.61 -6.50 -32.28
N LYS A 372 -13.22 -7.52 -33.02
CA LYS A 372 -12.48 -7.36 -34.28
C LYS A 372 -13.32 -6.64 -35.35
N ARG A 373 -14.63 -6.95 -35.46
CA ARG A 373 -15.54 -6.23 -36.38
C ARG A 373 -15.63 -4.75 -36.04
N ARG A 374 -15.77 -4.40 -34.76
CA ARG A 374 -15.80 -3.02 -34.29
C ARG A 374 -14.48 -2.30 -34.59
N LEU A 375 -13.35 -2.93 -34.32
CA LEU A 375 -12.03 -2.40 -34.67
C LEU A 375 -11.89 -2.15 -36.20
N ASN A 376 -12.23 -3.15 -37.04
CA ASN A 376 -12.13 -3.06 -38.47
C ASN A 376 -12.99 -1.92 -39.04
N THR A 377 -14.20 -1.72 -38.48
CA THR A 377 -15.07 -0.60 -38.86
C THR A 377 -14.39 0.76 -38.62
N LEU A 378 -13.69 0.90 -37.48
CA LEU A 378 -12.94 2.13 -37.18
C LEU A 378 -11.64 2.23 -37.99
N TYR A 379 -10.96 1.11 -38.22
CA TYR A 379 -9.73 1.06 -39.03
C TYR A 379 -9.97 1.50 -40.47
N ASN A 380 -11.06 1.02 -41.08
CA ASN A 380 -11.44 1.42 -42.47
C ASN A 380 -11.82 2.88 -42.58
N LYS A 381 -12.18 3.52 -41.47
CA LYS A 381 -12.55 4.96 -41.41
C LYS A 381 -11.47 5.82 -40.76
N LYS A 382 -10.26 5.29 -40.51
CA LYS A 382 -9.22 5.97 -39.73
C LYS A 382 -8.81 7.32 -40.24
N GLU A 383 -8.86 7.53 -41.58
CA GLU A 383 -8.53 8.79 -42.20
C GLU A 383 -9.60 9.88 -41.96
N HIS A 384 -10.82 9.49 -41.59
CA HIS A 384 -11.91 10.40 -41.24
C HIS A 384 -11.99 10.69 -39.75
N LEU A 385 -11.21 9.97 -38.92
CA LEU A 385 -11.10 10.22 -37.52
C LEU A 385 -10.15 11.41 -37.27
N ASP A 386 -10.23 11.98 -36.06
CA ASP A 386 -9.19 12.91 -35.64
C ASP A 386 -7.82 12.23 -35.61
N ASN A 387 -6.75 13.01 -35.80
CA ASN A 387 -5.38 12.50 -35.96
C ASN A 387 -4.91 11.60 -34.80
N ASN A 388 -5.35 11.88 -33.54
CA ASN A 388 -5.00 11.06 -32.41
C ASN A 388 -5.70 9.68 -32.45
N SER A 389 -7.01 9.69 -32.71
CA SER A 389 -7.82 8.48 -32.84
C SER A 389 -7.39 7.62 -34.01
N GLY A 390 -7.11 8.22 -35.20
CA GLY A 390 -6.64 7.49 -36.38
C GLY A 390 -5.30 6.79 -36.14
N LYS A 391 -4.31 7.49 -35.55
CA LYS A 391 -3.01 6.91 -35.19
C LYS A 391 -3.15 5.82 -34.13
N PHE A 392 -4.05 6.03 -33.16
CA PHE A 392 -4.31 5.05 -32.12
C PHE A 392 -4.87 3.74 -32.70
N ILE A 393 -5.91 3.82 -33.53
CA ILE A 393 -6.52 2.66 -34.19
C ILE A 393 -5.50 1.90 -35.06
N GLY A 394 -4.63 2.59 -35.78
CA GLY A 394 -3.56 1.95 -36.56
C GLY A 394 -2.55 1.17 -35.70
N ARG A 395 -2.27 1.65 -34.48
CA ARG A 395 -1.41 0.93 -33.51
C ARG A 395 -2.15 -0.21 -32.83
N LEU A 396 -3.42 -0.02 -32.51
CA LEU A 396 -4.26 -1.01 -31.86
C LEU A 396 -4.46 -2.24 -32.75
N GLU A 397 -4.64 -2.06 -34.05
CA GLU A 397 -4.79 -3.15 -35.00
C GLU A 397 -3.62 -4.13 -34.93
N LYS A 398 -2.38 -3.63 -34.83
CA LYS A 398 -1.15 -4.43 -34.72
C LYS A 398 -1.02 -5.20 -33.38
N LYS A 399 -1.70 -4.74 -32.34
CA LYS A 399 -1.62 -5.30 -30.98
C LYS A 399 -2.93 -5.99 -30.55
N PHE A 400 -3.90 -6.09 -31.47
CA PHE A 400 -5.26 -6.53 -31.16
C PHE A 400 -5.30 -7.85 -30.38
N ASP A 401 -4.57 -8.86 -30.83
CA ASP A 401 -4.59 -10.17 -30.19
C ASP A 401 -4.11 -10.12 -28.73
N LYS A 402 -3.06 -9.35 -28.43
CA LYS A 402 -2.54 -9.16 -27.08
C LYS A 402 -3.46 -8.30 -26.18
N THR A 403 -4.41 -7.57 -26.77
CA THR A 403 -5.41 -6.77 -26.02
C THR A 403 -6.73 -7.50 -25.84
N THR A 404 -6.88 -8.65 -26.44
CA THR A 404 -8.13 -9.42 -26.49
C THR A 404 -7.98 -10.88 -26.07
N THR A 405 -6.85 -11.22 -25.43
CA THR A 405 -6.56 -12.56 -24.90
C THR A 405 -7.62 -13.01 -23.89
N PHE A 406 -8.20 -12.07 -23.14
CA PHE A 406 -9.27 -12.34 -22.17
C PHE A 406 -10.58 -12.88 -22.78
N TYR A 407 -10.78 -12.75 -24.09
CA TYR A 407 -11.90 -13.40 -24.77
C TYR A 407 -11.66 -14.90 -25.03
N ASP A 408 -10.40 -15.28 -25.12
CA ASP A 408 -10.01 -16.68 -25.37
C ASP A 408 -10.03 -17.49 -24.08
N ASP A 409 -9.92 -16.82 -22.90
CA ASP A 409 -9.93 -17.44 -21.58
C ASP A 409 -10.56 -16.49 -20.55
N PRO A 410 -11.74 -16.84 -19.99
CA PRO A 410 -12.49 -15.98 -19.06
C PRO A 410 -11.78 -15.75 -17.72
N LEU A 411 -10.76 -16.54 -17.38
CA LEU A 411 -9.97 -16.34 -16.17
C LEU A 411 -8.92 -15.22 -16.32
N ILE A 412 -8.65 -14.79 -17.55
CA ILE A 412 -7.74 -13.66 -17.81
C ILE A 412 -8.44 -12.32 -17.56
N PRO A 413 -8.01 -11.53 -16.58
CA PRO A 413 -8.58 -10.21 -16.36
C PRO A 413 -8.33 -9.24 -17.52
N LYS A 414 -9.31 -8.41 -17.84
CA LYS A 414 -9.19 -7.35 -18.87
C LYS A 414 -8.19 -6.26 -18.51
N THR A 415 -7.98 -6.06 -17.19
CA THR A 415 -7.23 -4.91 -16.67
C THR A 415 -6.22 -5.33 -15.60
N ASN A 416 -5.23 -4.49 -15.34
CA ASN A 416 -4.20 -4.71 -14.33
C ASN A 416 -4.58 -4.10 -12.96
N ASN A 417 -5.88 -3.94 -12.69
CA ASN A 417 -6.37 -3.26 -11.49
C ASN A 417 -5.99 -3.97 -10.17
N GLY A 418 -5.73 -5.28 -10.20
CA GLY A 418 -5.31 -6.04 -9.01
C GLY A 418 -4.03 -5.49 -8.40
N VAL A 419 -2.99 -5.35 -9.21
CA VAL A 419 -1.70 -4.82 -8.75
C VAL A 419 -1.77 -3.32 -8.46
N GLU A 420 -2.55 -2.54 -9.23
CA GLU A 420 -2.74 -1.11 -8.92
C GLU A 420 -3.43 -0.90 -7.56
N ARG A 421 -4.44 -1.72 -7.24
CA ARG A 421 -5.09 -1.74 -5.92
C ARG A 421 -4.08 -2.08 -4.81
N TYR A 422 -3.25 -3.09 -5.02
CA TYR A 422 -2.19 -3.46 -4.09
C TYR A 422 -1.23 -2.29 -3.84
N PHE A 423 -0.76 -1.63 -4.90
CA PHE A 423 0.09 -0.44 -4.79
C PHE A 423 -0.59 0.70 -4.03
N GLY A 424 -1.87 0.94 -4.32
CA GLY A 424 -2.65 1.99 -3.65
C GLY A 424 -2.78 1.78 -2.14
N ILE A 425 -2.87 0.53 -1.71
CA ILE A 425 -2.99 0.15 -0.29
C ILE A 425 -1.63 0.09 0.40
N THR A 426 -0.65 -0.57 -0.21
CA THR A 426 0.64 -0.85 0.44
C THR A 426 1.61 0.31 0.41
N LEU A 427 1.57 1.11 -0.65
CA LEU A 427 2.40 2.31 -0.78
C LEU A 427 1.65 3.43 -1.49
N PRO A 428 0.69 4.08 -0.82
CA PRO A 428 -0.11 5.17 -1.40
C PRO A 428 0.76 6.37 -1.78
N ARG A 429 0.23 7.21 -2.65
CA ARG A 429 0.96 8.34 -3.26
C ARG A 429 1.64 9.28 -2.26
N ASN A 430 1.00 9.51 -1.11
CA ASN A 430 1.53 10.37 -0.05
C ASN A 430 2.73 9.77 0.71
N LEU A 431 2.95 8.44 0.65
CA LEU A 431 4.07 7.75 1.28
C LEU A 431 5.25 7.52 0.34
N LYS A 432 5.04 7.50 -0.98
CA LYS A 432 6.08 7.17 -1.98
C LYS A 432 7.40 7.95 -1.86
N ARG A 433 7.41 9.10 -1.18
CA ARG A 433 8.58 9.99 -1.04
C ARG A 433 9.01 10.21 0.40
N LYS A 434 8.52 9.41 1.36
CA LYS A 434 8.78 9.65 2.79
C LYS A 434 9.91 8.81 3.36
N PHE A 435 10.37 7.80 2.66
CA PHE A 435 11.41 6.90 3.14
C PHE A 435 12.80 7.51 2.99
N ARG A 436 13.60 7.39 4.05
CA ARG A 436 14.98 7.90 4.10
C ARG A 436 16.02 6.83 3.82
N THR A 437 15.67 5.55 3.92
CA THR A 437 16.57 4.41 3.69
C THR A 437 15.87 3.32 2.89
N LYS A 438 16.63 2.62 2.03
CA LYS A 438 16.13 1.47 1.26
C LYS A 438 15.63 0.37 2.22
N LYS A 439 16.37 0.10 3.31
CA LYS A 439 15.97 -0.86 4.35
C LYS A 439 14.60 -0.51 4.94
N GLY A 440 14.36 0.76 5.30
CA GLY A 440 13.07 1.20 5.84
C GLY A 440 11.92 1.07 4.84
N LEU A 441 12.16 1.36 3.55
CA LEU A 441 11.16 1.12 2.50
C LEU A 441 10.87 -0.38 2.34
N THR A 442 11.90 -1.23 2.30
CA THR A 442 11.75 -2.68 2.15
C THR A 442 10.98 -3.29 3.32
N HIS A 443 11.34 -2.97 4.56
CA HIS A 443 10.63 -3.44 5.75
C HIS A 443 9.16 -3.01 5.75
N TRP A 444 8.89 -1.74 5.38
CA TRP A 444 7.51 -1.27 5.24
C TRP A 444 6.72 -2.12 4.25
N LEU A 445 7.28 -2.39 3.08
CA LEU A 445 6.59 -3.18 2.05
C LEU A 445 6.36 -4.62 2.48
N GLN A 446 7.32 -5.25 3.18
CA GLN A 446 7.16 -6.58 3.74
C GLN A 446 6.04 -6.62 4.80
N LEU A 447 5.99 -5.65 5.71
CA LEU A 447 4.88 -5.52 6.67
C LEU A 447 3.52 -5.38 5.96
N GLN A 448 3.45 -4.57 4.90
CA GLN A 448 2.23 -4.40 4.12
C GLN A 448 1.86 -5.65 3.33
N LYS A 449 2.84 -6.43 2.83
CA LYS A 449 2.62 -7.72 2.18
C LYS A 449 2.02 -8.73 3.17
N ILE A 450 2.55 -8.84 4.38
CA ILE A 450 1.99 -9.68 5.46
C ILE A 450 0.53 -9.31 5.72
N LYS A 451 0.25 -8.03 5.91
CA LYS A 451 -1.11 -7.52 6.13
C LYS A 451 -2.05 -7.79 4.95
N TRP A 452 -1.56 -7.60 3.72
CA TRP A 452 -2.31 -7.89 2.51
C TRP A 452 -2.71 -9.35 2.44
N THR A 453 -1.76 -10.28 2.64
CA THR A 453 -1.99 -11.73 2.63
C THR A 453 -3.06 -12.11 3.64
N ARG A 454 -2.98 -11.61 4.88
CA ARG A 454 -4.01 -11.86 5.90
C ARG A 454 -5.39 -11.40 5.46
N ARG A 455 -5.52 -10.16 5.01
CA ARG A 455 -6.81 -9.51 4.73
C ARG A 455 -7.43 -9.93 3.41
N ASN A 456 -6.64 -10.06 2.36
CA ASN A 456 -7.16 -10.19 1.00
C ASN A 456 -7.01 -11.60 0.41
N VAL A 457 -6.16 -12.44 0.99
CA VAL A 457 -5.97 -13.83 0.56
C VAL A 457 -6.62 -14.78 1.56
N LEU A 458 -6.27 -14.66 2.84
CA LEU A 458 -6.76 -15.54 3.91
C LEU A 458 -8.12 -15.11 4.49
N ASN A 459 -8.65 -13.93 4.10
CA ASN A 459 -9.88 -13.32 4.65
C ASN A 459 -9.88 -13.18 6.19
N ASP A 460 -8.68 -13.16 6.78
CA ASP A 460 -8.50 -12.99 8.21
C ASP A 460 -8.61 -11.49 8.57
N LYS A 461 -9.79 -11.11 9.07
CA LYS A 461 -10.06 -9.76 9.55
C LYS A 461 -9.58 -9.53 10.98
N SER A 462 -9.35 -10.60 11.72
CA SER A 462 -8.80 -10.56 13.06
C SER A 462 -7.29 -10.41 12.99
N ILE A 463 -6.80 -9.20 12.68
CA ILE A 463 -5.37 -8.96 12.80
C ILE A 463 -5.05 -8.78 14.30
N LYS A 464 -5.12 -9.84 15.02
CA LYS A 464 -4.25 -10.01 16.17
C LYS A 464 -2.95 -10.55 15.58
N LEU A 465 -2.03 -9.65 15.30
CA LEU A 465 -0.65 -10.03 15.07
C LEU A 465 -0.15 -10.43 16.45
N TYR A 466 -0.10 -11.73 16.74
CA TYR A 466 0.52 -12.26 17.95
C TYR A 466 2.01 -12.44 17.68
N LEU A 467 2.81 -11.99 18.58
CA LEU A 467 4.19 -12.45 18.76
C LEU A 467 4.22 -13.87 19.27
#